data_a0aa88b0b461a3e89ea7be84f56d7f42
#
_entry.id   a0aa88b0b461a3e89ea7be84f56d7f42
#
_cell.length_a   1.000
_cell.length_b   1.000
_cell.length_c   1.000
_cell.angle_alpha   90.00
_cell.angle_beta   90.00
_cell.angle_gamma   90.00
#
_symmetry.space_group_name_H-M   'P 1'
#
loop_
_entity.id
_entity.type
_entity.pdbx_description
1 polymer ?
#
loop_
_entity_poly.entity_id
_entity_poly.type
_entity_poly.pdbx_seq_one_letter_code
_entity_poly.pdbx_strand_id
1 'polypeptide(L)'
;MQRHITFTVMGTACALLLAACGGSGNDVQAPLPPEAPPVAAPPPVAADPVTTKLELLSSTARVMDSMVFHGGSAYLSLANSATEGSAVLSAKLPLSAGSTWSPVGLGACAMGPVGDFIMRSPKLKMVDGDMWLMQPWADTPEASDGHSTCTLVANTASFMPRDGDLRSCNPYYCETLSMQDLKGANNRLYSNAGAGNNLLTSKDKGATWQVIRGSKESQMCYPSKFHVLGDRVLVGGECPLDMAFVEAYRLTGDGGALASEDKLPVSLPEMENRNVQFIESVPNTQTVFVGVEGGLLRSLDNGNSFKFVIHEPLSDGKGYPYIGAFLPLKGKPDTLVVGGFDKMHGRPYLAWSKDGGSTWTDISKMVLGYERTNEDEYSTPSVAALTQDPEGRIIVVTNERADGQGRLMQLTLGAN
;
A
#
# COMPACT_ATOMS: atom_id res chain seq x y z
N MET A 1 -36.05 -32.08 -10.90
CA MET A 1 -35.58 -33.22 -10.11
C MET A 1 -34.74 -32.67 -8.96
N GLN A 2 -35.37 -32.53 -7.81
CA GLN A 2 -34.72 -32.11 -6.55
C GLN A 2 -34.13 -33.34 -5.88
N ARG A 3 -32.87 -33.31 -5.51
CA ARG A 3 -32.26 -34.27 -4.60
C ARG A 3 -31.94 -33.59 -3.27
N HIS A 4 -32.68 -33.96 -2.25
CA HIS A 4 -32.38 -33.66 -0.85
C HIS A 4 -31.22 -34.57 -0.38
N ILE A 5 -30.18 -33.96 0.23
CA ILE A 5 -29.15 -34.70 0.95
C ILE A 5 -29.32 -34.37 2.43
N THR A 6 -29.64 -35.40 3.21
CA THR A 6 -29.79 -35.34 4.64
C THR A 6 -28.45 -35.67 5.31
N PHE A 7 -27.90 -34.80 6.13
CA PHE A 7 -26.73 -35.08 6.97
C PHE A 7 -27.18 -35.49 8.38
N THR A 8 -26.75 -36.68 8.78
CA THR A 8 -26.95 -37.22 10.14
C THR A 8 -25.74 -36.85 10.99
N VAL A 9 -25.96 -36.10 12.07
CA VAL A 9 -24.93 -35.76 13.06
C VAL A 9 -24.87 -36.89 14.10
N MET A 10 -23.74 -37.56 14.21
CA MET A 10 -23.43 -38.50 15.32
C MET A 10 -22.58 -37.75 16.36
N GLY A 11 -23.17 -37.54 17.52
CA GLY A 11 -22.45 -37.02 18.68
C GLY A 11 -21.76 -38.15 19.44
N THR A 12 -20.49 -37.95 19.74
CA THR A 12 -19.74 -38.83 20.66
C THR A 12 -19.33 -38.04 21.89
N ALA A 13 -19.94 -38.40 23.05
CA ALA A 13 -19.58 -37.87 24.35
C ALA A 13 -18.37 -38.66 24.91
N CYS A 14 -17.33 -37.96 25.30
CA CYS A 14 -16.19 -38.51 26.04
C CYS A 14 -16.23 -38.03 27.47
N ALA A 15 -16.46 -38.94 28.40
CA ALA A 15 -16.40 -38.71 29.83
C ALA A 15 -14.96 -38.80 30.36
N LEU A 16 -14.49 -37.78 31.06
CA LEU A 16 -13.20 -37.77 31.77
C LEU A 16 -13.39 -38.13 33.24
N LEU A 17 -12.75 -39.22 33.64
CA LEU A 17 -12.60 -39.66 35.03
C LEU A 17 -11.46 -38.88 35.70
N LEU A 18 -11.76 -38.22 36.82
CA LEU A 18 -10.81 -37.64 37.74
C LEU A 18 -10.36 -38.69 38.75
N ALA A 19 -9.07 -38.99 38.81
CA ALA A 19 -8.46 -39.74 39.90
C ALA A 19 -7.76 -38.74 40.87
N ALA A 20 -8.22 -38.70 42.08
CA ALA A 20 -7.59 -37.97 43.18
C ALA A 20 -6.54 -38.88 43.84
N CYS A 21 -5.31 -38.39 44.02
CA CYS A 21 -4.36 -38.95 44.99
C CYS A 21 -3.99 -37.85 45.97
N GLY A 22 -4.34 -38.07 47.25
CA GLY A 22 -3.96 -37.23 48.35
C GLY A 22 -2.50 -37.43 48.77
N GLY A 23 -1.86 -36.36 49.17
CA GLY A 23 -0.56 -36.33 49.82
C GLY A 23 -0.59 -35.23 50.89
N SER A 24 -0.68 -35.63 52.12
CA SER A 24 -0.54 -34.77 53.31
C SER A 24 0.92 -34.45 53.57
N GLY A 25 1.30 -33.19 53.37
CA GLY A 25 2.59 -32.63 53.81
C GLY A 25 2.30 -31.36 54.63
N ASN A 26 2.52 -31.42 55.93
CA ASN A 26 2.50 -30.26 56.82
C ASN A 26 3.78 -29.46 56.66
N ASP A 27 3.77 -28.48 55.77
CA ASP A 27 4.81 -27.43 55.76
C ASP A 27 4.32 -26.24 56.56
N VAL A 28 4.99 -26.00 57.68
CA VAL A 28 4.85 -24.81 58.51
C VAL A 28 5.42 -23.62 57.75
N GLN A 29 4.55 -22.84 57.15
CA GLN A 29 4.92 -21.63 56.43
C GLN A 29 5.30 -20.52 57.41
N ALA A 30 6.52 -20.01 57.31
CA ALA A 30 6.98 -18.86 58.10
C ALA A 30 6.11 -17.62 57.78
N PRO A 31 5.84 -16.75 58.76
CA PRO A 31 5.05 -15.54 58.53
C PRO A 31 5.78 -14.62 57.52
N LEU A 32 5.03 -14.22 56.50
CA LEU A 32 5.49 -13.23 55.53
C LEU A 32 5.76 -11.88 56.23
N PRO A 33 6.83 -11.15 55.83
CA PRO A 33 7.06 -9.81 56.34
C PRO A 33 5.88 -8.90 55.94
N PRO A 34 5.58 -7.88 56.76
CA PRO A 34 4.45 -6.97 56.50
C PRO A 34 4.66 -6.26 55.17
N GLU A 35 3.64 -6.27 54.34
CA GLU A 35 3.58 -5.63 53.03
C GLU A 35 3.85 -4.13 53.19
N ALA A 36 4.83 -3.62 52.42
CA ALA A 36 5.14 -2.19 52.43
C ALA A 36 3.91 -1.40 51.93
N PRO A 37 3.59 -0.25 52.54
CA PRO A 37 2.46 0.55 52.09
C PRO A 37 2.59 0.91 50.60
N PRO A 38 1.50 0.87 49.81
CA PRO A 38 1.52 1.16 48.40
C PRO A 38 2.06 2.56 48.17
N VAL A 39 3.13 2.64 47.38
CA VAL A 39 3.69 3.92 46.94
C VAL A 39 2.60 4.62 46.11
N ALA A 40 2.17 5.80 46.58
CA ALA A 40 1.20 6.60 45.84
C ALA A 40 1.64 6.78 44.41
N ALA A 41 0.80 6.38 43.45
CA ALA A 41 1.07 6.64 42.02
C ALA A 41 1.31 8.13 41.80
N PRO A 42 2.32 8.50 41.00
CA PRO A 42 2.51 9.90 40.66
C PRO A 42 1.22 10.43 40.01
N PRO A 43 0.84 11.69 40.27
CA PRO A 43 -0.35 12.28 39.65
C PRO A 43 -0.23 12.16 38.13
N PRO A 44 -1.32 11.84 37.42
CA PRO A 44 -1.30 11.78 35.96
C PRO A 44 -0.81 13.13 35.45
N VAL A 45 0.30 13.10 34.73
CA VAL A 45 0.79 14.27 33.98
C VAL A 45 -0.35 14.58 32.99
N ALA A 46 -0.92 15.78 33.11
CA ALA A 46 -1.92 16.24 32.16
C ALA A 46 -1.28 16.18 30.76
N ALA A 47 -1.75 15.28 29.91
CA ALA A 47 -1.28 15.23 28.56
C ALA A 47 -1.62 16.55 27.88
N ASP A 48 -0.61 17.26 27.40
CA ASP A 48 -0.82 18.42 26.54
C ASP A 48 -1.76 18.00 25.40
N PRO A 49 -2.74 18.85 25.02
CA PRO A 49 -3.67 18.50 23.97
C PRO A 49 -2.89 18.26 22.67
N VAL A 50 -2.97 17.02 22.18
CA VAL A 50 -2.35 16.62 20.91
C VAL A 50 -2.95 17.47 19.80
N THR A 51 -2.22 18.49 19.35
CA THR A 51 -2.66 19.37 18.26
C THR A 51 -2.16 18.78 16.95
N THR A 52 -2.97 17.90 16.34
CA THR A 52 -2.74 17.48 14.96
C THR A 52 -3.24 18.57 14.01
N LYS A 53 -2.45 18.90 12.98
CA LYS A 53 -2.79 19.90 11.96
C LYS A 53 -2.59 19.34 10.56
N LEU A 54 -3.44 19.77 9.64
CA LEU A 54 -3.32 19.49 8.22
C LEU A 54 -3.43 20.84 7.46
N GLU A 55 -2.34 21.27 6.84
CA GLU A 55 -2.21 22.58 6.22
C GLU A 55 -2.02 22.46 4.71
N LEU A 56 -2.77 23.24 3.91
CA LEU A 56 -2.64 23.25 2.45
C LEU A 56 -1.31 23.87 2.03
N LEU A 57 -0.51 23.14 1.24
CA LEU A 57 0.73 23.65 0.65
C LEU A 57 0.52 24.10 -0.80
N SER A 58 -0.24 23.32 -1.59
CA SER A 58 -0.44 23.61 -3.01
C SER A 58 -1.68 22.92 -3.52
N SER A 59 -2.24 23.42 -4.62
CA SER A 59 -3.31 22.79 -5.36
C SER A 59 -3.07 22.92 -6.86
N THR A 60 -3.63 22.00 -7.64
CA THR A 60 -3.61 22.02 -9.10
C THR A 60 -4.98 21.61 -9.64
N ALA A 61 -5.29 22.04 -10.86
CA ALA A 61 -6.47 21.61 -11.59
C ALA A 61 -6.28 20.21 -12.23
N ARG A 62 -5.32 19.42 -11.77
CA ARG A 62 -5.05 18.06 -12.26
C ARG A 62 -4.89 17.10 -11.09
N VAL A 63 -5.33 15.86 -11.29
CA VAL A 63 -5.14 14.77 -10.33
C VAL A 63 -3.66 14.46 -10.11
N MET A 64 -3.27 14.31 -8.87
CA MET A 64 -1.93 13.95 -8.41
C MET A 64 -1.97 12.53 -7.84
N ASP A 65 -1.02 11.66 -8.19
CA ASP A 65 -1.04 10.28 -7.67
C ASP A 65 0.17 9.92 -6.82
N SER A 66 1.29 10.58 -7.00
CA SER A 66 2.49 10.26 -6.25
C SER A 66 3.41 11.46 -6.12
N MET A 67 4.17 11.45 -5.05
CA MET A 67 5.20 12.44 -4.78
C MET A 67 6.42 11.77 -4.18
N VAL A 68 7.60 12.18 -4.64
CA VAL A 68 8.88 11.71 -4.13
C VAL A 68 9.86 12.86 -3.97
N PHE A 69 10.94 12.62 -3.21
CA PHE A 69 12.01 13.58 -2.97
C PHE A 69 13.33 13.05 -3.49
N HIS A 70 14.02 13.83 -4.30
CA HIS A 70 15.33 13.45 -4.85
C HIS A 70 16.18 14.71 -5.13
N GLY A 71 17.47 14.66 -4.81
CA GLY A 71 18.43 15.70 -5.18
C GLY A 71 18.06 17.12 -4.69
N GLY A 72 17.47 17.28 -3.50
CA GLY A 72 17.05 18.58 -2.95
C GLY A 72 15.79 19.16 -3.60
N SER A 73 15.04 18.35 -4.30
CA SER A 73 13.77 18.73 -4.94
C SER A 73 12.67 17.72 -4.61
N ALA A 74 11.44 18.20 -4.63
CA ALA A 74 10.24 17.41 -4.66
C ALA A 74 9.83 17.17 -6.11
N TYR A 75 9.30 16.00 -6.41
CA TYR A 75 8.76 15.63 -7.72
C TYR A 75 7.34 15.11 -7.53
N LEU A 76 6.44 15.58 -8.38
CA LEU A 76 5.02 15.30 -8.32
C LEU A 76 4.55 14.78 -9.68
N SER A 77 3.84 13.67 -9.70
CA SER A 77 3.20 13.19 -10.92
C SER A 77 1.78 13.74 -11.07
N LEU A 78 1.43 14.09 -12.29
CA LEU A 78 0.09 14.53 -12.68
C LEU A 78 -0.52 13.53 -13.67
N ALA A 79 -1.77 13.19 -13.43
CA ALA A 79 -2.54 12.34 -14.33
C ALA A 79 -2.64 12.96 -15.73
N ASN A 80 -2.70 12.11 -16.74
CA ASN A 80 -3.15 12.52 -18.06
C ASN A 80 -4.68 12.76 -18.04
N SER A 81 -5.12 13.59 -18.97
CA SER A 81 -6.52 13.91 -19.21
C SER A 81 -6.88 13.67 -20.67
N ALA A 82 -8.11 13.94 -21.06
CA ALA A 82 -8.53 13.88 -22.45
C ALA A 82 -7.74 14.83 -23.37
N THR A 83 -7.18 15.90 -22.83
CA THR A 83 -6.48 16.95 -23.62
C THR A 83 -5.00 17.10 -23.31
N GLU A 84 -4.53 16.58 -22.17
CA GLU A 84 -3.16 16.73 -21.69
C GLU A 84 -2.53 15.38 -21.38
N GLY A 85 -1.31 15.17 -21.82
CA GLY A 85 -0.51 13.99 -21.47
C GLY A 85 -0.11 13.95 -20.00
N SER A 86 0.47 12.84 -19.58
CA SER A 86 1.07 12.73 -18.25
C SER A 86 2.17 13.78 -18.05
N ALA A 87 2.33 14.25 -16.83
CA ALA A 87 3.36 15.21 -16.48
C ALA A 87 4.03 14.88 -15.15
N VAL A 88 5.27 15.29 -15.03
CA VAL A 88 6.00 15.36 -13.77
C VAL A 88 6.42 16.80 -13.53
N LEU A 89 6.12 17.31 -12.36
CA LEU A 89 6.55 18.63 -11.90
C LEU A 89 7.62 18.50 -10.85
N SER A 90 8.52 19.48 -10.76
CA SER A 90 9.49 19.59 -9.69
C SER A 90 9.45 20.94 -9.00
N ALA A 91 9.72 20.94 -7.70
CA ALA A 91 9.91 22.15 -6.89
C ALA A 91 11.11 21.98 -5.97
N LYS A 92 11.81 23.09 -5.68
CA LYS A 92 12.91 23.09 -4.73
C LYS A 92 12.39 22.92 -3.29
N LEU A 93 13.17 22.24 -2.46
CA LEU A 93 12.94 22.15 -1.03
C LEU A 93 13.49 23.37 -0.28
N PRO A 94 12.90 23.75 0.87
CA PRO A 94 11.70 23.17 1.49
C PRO A 94 10.41 23.60 0.80
N LEU A 95 9.41 22.71 0.77
CA LEU A 95 8.10 23.06 0.22
C LEU A 95 7.36 24.05 1.14
N SER A 96 6.64 24.98 0.50
CA SER A 96 5.76 25.97 1.15
C SER A 96 4.58 26.29 0.24
N ALA A 97 3.62 27.04 0.75
CA ALA A 97 2.48 27.52 -0.04
C ALA A 97 2.88 28.39 -1.26
N GLY A 98 4.09 28.97 -1.25
CA GLY A 98 4.65 29.77 -2.35
C GLY A 98 5.59 29.00 -3.27
N SER A 99 5.72 27.68 -3.13
CA SER A 99 6.62 26.88 -3.96
C SER A 99 6.22 26.94 -5.43
N THR A 100 7.20 27.24 -6.28
CA THR A 100 7.03 27.24 -7.74
C THR A 100 7.33 25.87 -8.30
N TRP A 101 6.37 25.32 -9.03
CA TRP A 101 6.48 24.04 -9.70
C TRP A 101 6.85 24.23 -11.18
N SER A 102 7.84 23.48 -11.63
CA SER A 102 8.33 23.53 -13.02
C SER A 102 8.20 22.13 -13.67
N PRO A 103 7.81 22.05 -14.95
CA PRO A 103 7.72 20.77 -15.64
C PRO A 103 9.10 20.12 -15.79
N VAL A 104 9.12 18.79 -15.66
CA VAL A 104 10.29 17.94 -15.92
C VAL A 104 10.13 17.31 -17.29
N GLY A 105 11.16 17.36 -18.09
CA GLY A 105 11.15 16.73 -19.41
C GLY A 105 11.04 15.20 -19.30
N LEU A 106 10.02 14.62 -19.90
CA LEU A 106 9.83 13.16 -19.90
C LEU A 106 10.53 12.47 -21.08
N GLY A 107 10.88 13.21 -22.15
CA GLY A 107 11.55 12.66 -23.34
C GLY A 107 10.74 11.50 -23.95
N ALA A 108 11.39 10.38 -24.21
CA ALA A 108 10.75 9.17 -24.74
C ALA A 108 9.75 8.53 -23.76
N CYS A 109 9.73 8.97 -22.50
CA CYS A 109 8.79 8.49 -21.47
C CYS A 109 7.51 9.33 -21.40
N ALA A 110 7.34 10.31 -22.28
CA ALA A 110 6.11 11.09 -22.34
C ALA A 110 4.95 10.21 -22.83
N MET A 111 3.82 10.30 -22.15
CA MET A 111 2.56 9.71 -22.59
C MET A 111 1.61 10.82 -23.01
N GLY A 112 1.00 10.65 -24.18
CA GLY A 112 0.00 11.57 -24.69
C GLY A 112 -1.32 11.56 -23.91
N PRO A 113 -2.28 12.40 -24.34
CA PRO A 113 -3.66 12.35 -23.85
C PRO A 113 -4.28 10.98 -24.12
N VAL A 114 -5.18 10.51 -23.23
CA VAL A 114 -5.81 9.17 -23.34
C VAL A 114 -7.29 9.21 -23.75
N GLY A 115 -7.75 10.24 -24.42
CA GLY A 115 -9.15 10.34 -24.83
C GLY A 115 -10.12 10.36 -23.63
N ASP A 116 -11.36 9.92 -23.85
CA ASP A 116 -12.40 9.95 -22.83
C ASP A 116 -12.29 8.82 -21.78
N PHE A 117 -11.28 7.97 -21.87
CA PHE A 117 -11.13 6.82 -20.99
C PHE A 117 -10.16 7.06 -19.85
N ILE A 118 -10.65 6.84 -18.65
CA ILE A 118 -10.00 6.66 -17.34
C ILE A 118 -8.68 7.41 -17.18
N MET A 119 -8.72 8.49 -16.41
CA MET A 119 -7.52 9.20 -15.94
C MET A 119 -6.55 8.19 -15.29
N ARG A 120 -5.41 7.98 -15.92
CA ARG A 120 -4.34 7.15 -15.39
C ARG A 120 -3.19 8.05 -15.03
N SER A 121 -2.73 7.93 -13.80
CA SER A 121 -1.67 8.77 -13.29
C SER A 121 -0.36 8.02 -13.28
N PRO A 122 0.72 8.61 -13.81
CA PRO A 122 2.04 8.04 -13.65
C PRO A 122 2.42 8.03 -12.18
N LYS A 123 3.08 6.96 -11.73
CA LYS A 123 3.56 6.82 -10.36
C LYS A 123 5.05 7.07 -10.28
N LEU A 124 5.45 7.97 -9.40
CA LEU A 124 6.85 8.16 -9.04
C LEU A 124 7.18 7.30 -7.82
N LYS A 125 8.34 6.67 -7.82
CA LYS A 125 8.86 5.90 -6.70
C LYS A 125 10.36 6.04 -6.57
N MET A 126 10.85 6.10 -5.33
CA MET A 126 12.28 5.99 -5.02
C MET A 126 12.59 4.52 -4.76
N VAL A 127 13.53 3.96 -5.51
CA VAL A 127 14.02 2.59 -5.32
C VAL A 127 15.52 2.60 -5.44
N ASP A 128 16.21 2.12 -4.40
CA ASP A 128 17.68 2.03 -4.32
C ASP A 128 18.42 3.33 -4.66
N GLY A 129 17.82 4.48 -4.29
CA GLY A 129 18.36 5.82 -4.54
C GLY A 129 18.06 6.39 -5.93
N ASP A 130 17.52 5.60 -6.83
CA ASP A 130 17.09 6.05 -8.16
C ASP A 130 15.59 6.44 -8.14
N MET A 131 15.22 7.48 -8.89
CA MET A 131 13.83 7.88 -9.06
C MET A 131 13.25 7.21 -10.30
N TRP A 132 12.13 6.52 -10.11
CA TRP A 132 11.43 5.77 -11.14
C TRP A 132 10.09 6.41 -11.46
N LEU A 133 9.74 6.39 -12.74
CA LEU A 133 8.44 6.75 -13.28
C LEU A 133 7.81 5.48 -13.85
N MET A 134 6.72 5.04 -13.25
CA MET A 134 5.90 3.92 -13.74
C MET A 134 4.65 4.52 -14.37
N GLN A 135 4.37 4.13 -15.59
CA GLN A 135 3.22 4.63 -16.31
C GLN A 135 2.20 3.50 -16.49
N PRO A 136 0.95 3.75 -16.16
CA PRO A 136 -0.08 2.76 -16.41
C PRO A 136 -0.23 2.54 -17.91
N TRP A 137 -0.65 1.35 -18.23
CA TRP A 137 -0.93 0.93 -19.58
C TRP A 137 -1.95 1.84 -20.27
N ALA A 138 -1.71 2.13 -21.55
CA ALA A 138 -2.66 2.83 -22.39
C ALA A 138 -3.33 1.84 -23.34
N ASP A 139 -4.66 1.81 -23.33
CA ASP A 139 -5.48 0.86 -24.09
C ASP A 139 -5.59 1.18 -25.58
N THR A 140 -4.80 2.12 -26.11
CA THR A 140 -4.89 2.49 -27.53
C THR A 140 -3.66 2.03 -28.31
N PRO A 141 -3.82 1.58 -29.56
CA PRO A 141 -2.70 1.21 -30.43
C PRO A 141 -1.68 2.35 -30.61
N GLU A 142 -2.14 3.61 -30.61
CA GLU A 142 -1.30 4.79 -30.76
C GLU A 142 -0.47 5.08 -29.50
N ALA A 143 -0.92 4.60 -28.34
CA ALA A 143 -0.18 4.72 -27.08
C ALA A 143 0.80 3.56 -26.84
N SER A 144 0.86 2.59 -27.74
CA SER A 144 1.78 1.44 -27.67
C SER A 144 3.25 1.81 -27.84
N ASP A 145 3.55 3.01 -28.31
CA ASP A 145 4.92 3.52 -28.48
C ASP A 145 5.51 4.13 -27.18
N GLY A 146 4.69 4.28 -26.13
CA GLY A 146 5.13 4.81 -24.85
C GLY A 146 5.88 3.77 -24.01
N HIS A 147 6.81 4.26 -23.19
CA HIS A 147 7.55 3.42 -22.25
C HIS A 147 6.81 3.33 -20.91
N SER A 148 6.54 2.11 -20.45
CA SER A 148 5.81 1.86 -19.21
C SER A 148 6.64 2.14 -17.95
N THR A 149 7.97 2.09 -18.07
CA THR A 149 8.88 2.27 -16.93
C THR A 149 10.12 3.03 -17.34
N CYS A 150 10.41 4.07 -16.59
CA CYS A 150 11.53 4.96 -16.83
C CYS A 150 12.25 5.32 -15.54
N THR A 151 13.51 5.67 -15.63
CA THR A 151 14.29 6.21 -14.51
C THR A 151 14.80 7.61 -14.82
N LEU A 152 14.87 8.47 -13.80
CA LEU A 152 15.54 9.76 -13.94
C LEU A 152 17.04 9.52 -13.99
N VAL A 153 17.67 9.99 -15.06
CA VAL A 153 19.13 9.91 -15.19
C VAL A 153 19.77 11.04 -14.39
N ALA A 154 20.65 10.67 -13.48
CA ALA A 154 21.43 11.64 -12.71
C ALA A 154 22.15 12.62 -13.66
N ASN A 155 22.06 13.91 -13.35
CA ASN A 155 22.68 15.01 -14.11
C ASN A 155 22.02 15.41 -15.44
N THR A 156 21.01 14.73 -15.92
CA THR A 156 20.34 15.11 -17.19
C THR A 156 18.99 15.75 -17.00
N ALA A 157 18.39 15.65 -15.82
CA ALA A 157 17.01 16.06 -15.51
C ALA A 157 15.98 15.51 -16.51
N SER A 158 16.26 14.35 -17.11
CA SER A 158 15.40 13.67 -18.06
C SER A 158 15.21 12.21 -17.71
N PHE A 159 14.05 11.66 -18.04
CA PHE A 159 13.75 10.25 -17.88
C PHE A 159 14.28 9.43 -19.05
N MET A 160 14.75 8.24 -18.76
CA MET A 160 15.21 7.24 -19.72
C MET A 160 14.42 5.94 -19.57
N PRO A 161 13.97 5.32 -20.68
CA PRO A 161 13.28 4.04 -20.65
C PRO A 161 14.07 2.92 -19.96
N ARG A 162 13.36 2.06 -19.23
CA ARG A 162 13.88 0.90 -18.50
C ARG A 162 12.94 -0.30 -18.55
N ASP A 163 12.08 -0.36 -19.52
CA ASP A 163 11.14 -1.47 -19.72
C ASP A 163 11.70 -2.59 -20.60
N GLY A 164 12.88 -2.41 -21.19
CA GLY A 164 13.49 -3.42 -22.06
C GLY A 164 12.54 -3.88 -23.16
N ASP A 165 12.63 -5.16 -23.55
CA ASP A 165 11.72 -5.79 -24.50
C ASP A 165 10.50 -6.45 -23.82
N LEU A 166 9.97 -5.85 -22.74
CA LEU A 166 8.80 -6.37 -22.02
C LEU A 166 7.50 -6.21 -22.85
N ARG A 167 7.55 -6.62 -24.08
CA ARG A 167 6.37 -6.76 -24.92
C ARG A 167 5.87 -8.19 -24.83
N SER A 168 4.66 -8.38 -24.32
CA SER A 168 3.94 -9.63 -24.49
C SER A 168 3.12 -9.56 -25.75
N CYS A 169 3.52 -10.32 -26.76
CA CYS A 169 2.77 -10.40 -28.01
C CYS A 169 1.99 -11.73 -28.06
N ASN A 170 0.69 -11.63 -28.23
CA ASN A 170 -0.12 -12.76 -28.69
C ASN A 170 -0.39 -12.61 -30.21
N PRO A 171 -1.03 -13.58 -30.89
CA PRO A 171 -1.28 -13.47 -32.33
C PRO A 171 -2.13 -12.28 -32.79
N TYR A 172 -2.80 -11.61 -31.86
CA TYR A 172 -3.78 -10.57 -32.17
C TYR A 172 -3.31 -9.17 -31.75
N TYR A 173 -2.46 -9.06 -30.72
CA TYR A 173 -1.96 -7.76 -30.22
C TYR A 173 -0.67 -7.92 -29.42
N CYS A 174 0.13 -6.88 -29.38
CA CYS A 174 1.28 -6.78 -28.50
C CYS A 174 0.94 -5.84 -27.35
N GLU A 175 1.08 -6.32 -26.13
CA GLU A 175 0.94 -5.50 -24.93
C GLU A 175 2.33 -5.12 -24.42
N THR A 176 2.56 -3.83 -24.23
CA THR A 176 3.66 -3.40 -23.38
C THR A 176 3.25 -3.71 -21.94
N LEU A 177 4.02 -4.54 -21.24
CA LEU A 177 3.71 -4.87 -19.84
C LEU A 177 3.84 -3.61 -18.99
N SER A 178 2.71 -3.04 -18.60
CA SER A 178 2.70 -1.89 -17.68
C SER A 178 3.10 -2.33 -16.29
N MET A 179 4.13 -1.72 -15.74
CA MET A 179 4.54 -1.96 -14.36
C MET A 179 3.60 -1.19 -13.42
N GLN A 180 3.01 -1.89 -12.46
CA GLN A 180 2.09 -1.31 -11.49
C GLN A 180 2.77 -0.92 -10.19
N ASP A 181 3.82 -1.64 -9.80
CA ASP A 181 4.65 -1.37 -8.63
C ASP A 181 6.09 -1.79 -8.89
N LEU A 182 7.04 -1.18 -8.18
CA LEU A 182 8.47 -1.45 -8.28
C LEU A 182 9.09 -1.45 -6.89
N LYS A 183 9.90 -2.47 -6.56
CA LYS A 183 10.59 -2.58 -5.28
C LYS A 183 12.02 -3.07 -5.46
N GLY A 184 12.93 -2.54 -4.63
CA GLY A 184 14.30 -3.03 -4.52
C GLY A 184 14.43 -4.02 -3.37
N ALA A 185 15.06 -5.17 -3.62
CA ALA A 185 15.45 -6.15 -2.61
C ALA A 185 16.53 -7.07 -3.19
N ASN A 186 17.35 -7.68 -2.34
CA ASN A 186 18.36 -8.69 -2.76
C ASN A 186 19.28 -8.21 -3.90
N ASN A 187 19.63 -6.93 -3.94
CA ASN A 187 20.36 -6.28 -5.03
C ASN A 187 19.68 -6.43 -6.40
N ARG A 188 18.37 -6.51 -6.43
CA ARG A 188 17.54 -6.62 -7.62
C ARG A 188 16.35 -5.67 -7.55
N LEU A 189 15.81 -5.36 -8.70
CA LEU A 189 14.48 -4.79 -8.81
C LEU A 189 13.45 -5.90 -9.00
N TYR A 190 12.29 -5.69 -8.43
CA TYR A 190 11.11 -6.53 -8.63
C TYR A 190 9.95 -5.64 -9.06
N SER A 191 9.13 -6.16 -9.95
CA SER A 191 7.92 -5.47 -10.42
C SER A 191 6.82 -6.48 -10.70
N ASN A 192 5.59 -6.04 -10.59
CA ASN A 192 4.46 -6.74 -11.17
C ASN A 192 4.05 -6.00 -12.46
N ALA A 193 3.81 -6.76 -13.51
CA ALA A 193 3.55 -6.19 -14.83
C ALA A 193 2.53 -7.01 -15.62
N GLY A 194 1.94 -6.34 -16.61
CA GLY A 194 0.92 -6.87 -17.49
C GLY A 194 -0.47 -6.80 -16.89
N ALA A 195 -1.41 -7.57 -17.40
CA ALA A 195 -2.77 -7.70 -16.86
C ALA A 195 -2.79 -8.30 -15.44
N GLY A 196 -1.83 -7.86 -14.61
CA GLY A 196 -1.77 -8.14 -13.17
C GLY A 196 -1.10 -9.45 -12.76
N ASN A 197 -0.57 -10.23 -13.69
CA ASN A 197 -0.29 -11.62 -13.37
C ASN A 197 1.19 -12.02 -13.36
N ASN A 198 2.09 -11.15 -13.80
CA ASN A 198 3.50 -11.45 -13.87
C ASN A 198 4.28 -10.77 -12.76
N LEU A 199 5.05 -11.55 -12.01
CA LEU A 199 6.09 -11.02 -11.13
C LEU A 199 7.42 -11.09 -11.88
N LEU A 200 8.09 -9.96 -11.98
CA LEU A 200 9.32 -9.77 -12.73
C LEU A 200 10.48 -9.45 -11.80
N THR A 201 11.69 -9.74 -12.24
CA THR A 201 12.92 -9.27 -11.58
C THR A 201 13.93 -8.77 -12.60
N SER A 202 14.75 -7.80 -12.19
CA SER A 202 15.89 -7.29 -12.94
C SER A 202 17.12 -7.21 -12.03
N LYS A 203 18.28 -7.63 -12.54
CA LYS A 203 19.59 -7.52 -11.85
C LYS A 203 20.46 -6.38 -12.38
N ASP A 204 20.01 -5.69 -13.42
CA ASP A 204 20.76 -4.68 -14.17
C ASP A 204 20.01 -3.34 -14.23
N LYS A 205 19.36 -2.99 -13.12
CA LYS A 205 18.64 -1.72 -12.95
C LYS A 205 17.59 -1.49 -14.05
N GLY A 206 16.83 -2.53 -14.40
CA GLY A 206 15.73 -2.45 -15.34
C GLY A 206 16.15 -2.44 -16.82
N ALA A 207 17.43 -2.68 -17.14
CA ALA A 207 17.84 -2.82 -18.52
C ALA A 207 17.30 -4.11 -19.15
N THR A 208 17.24 -5.18 -18.38
CA THR A 208 16.56 -6.43 -18.77
C THR A 208 15.69 -6.94 -17.64
N TRP A 209 14.61 -7.64 -17.99
CA TRP A 209 13.66 -8.21 -17.06
C TRP A 209 13.44 -9.70 -17.29
N GLN A 210 13.26 -10.43 -16.22
CA GLN A 210 12.96 -11.86 -16.23
C GLN A 210 11.64 -12.11 -15.49
N VAL A 211 10.76 -12.89 -16.08
CA VAL A 211 9.55 -13.38 -15.39
C VAL A 211 9.94 -14.46 -14.39
N ILE A 212 9.62 -14.27 -13.13
CA ILE A 212 9.85 -15.23 -12.07
C ILE A 212 8.57 -15.96 -11.62
N ARG A 213 7.41 -15.37 -11.89
CA ARG A 213 6.09 -15.99 -11.77
C ARG A 213 5.21 -15.44 -12.90
N GLY A 214 4.80 -16.31 -13.80
CA GLY A 214 3.86 -15.98 -14.87
C GLY A 214 2.41 -16.22 -14.45
N SER A 215 1.48 -15.59 -15.17
CA SER A 215 0.07 -15.97 -15.08
C SER A 215 -0.11 -17.34 -15.69
N LYS A 216 -0.80 -18.23 -14.95
CA LYS A 216 -1.39 -19.41 -15.58
C LYS A 216 -2.74 -18.97 -16.15
N GLU A 217 -2.94 -19.14 -17.45
CA GLU A 217 -4.15 -18.73 -18.21
C GLU A 217 -5.48 -19.18 -17.57
N SER A 218 -5.44 -20.16 -16.67
CA SER A 218 -6.61 -20.72 -15.99
C SER A 218 -6.95 -20.05 -14.65
N GLN A 219 -6.16 -19.11 -14.16
CA GLN A 219 -6.40 -18.45 -12.87
C GLN A 219 -7.06 -17.09 -13.08
N MET A 220 -8.34 -17.01 -12.75
CA MET A 220 -9.11 -15.77 -12.76
C MET A 220 -8.68 -14.76 -11.67
N CYS A 221 -7.58 -15.01 -10.97
CA CYS A 221 -7.06 -14.15 -9.90
C CYS A 221 -6.01 -13.18 -10.44
N TYR A 222 -6.13 -11.93 -10.05
CA TYR A 222 -5.25 -10.83 -10.48
C TYR A 222 -4.30 -10.41 -9.35
N PRO A 223 -3.07 -10.98 -9.24
CA PRO A 223 -2.07 -10.53 -8.27
C PRO A 223 -1.54 -9.14 -8.67
N SER A 224 -2.12 -8.13 -8.06
CA SER A 224 -1.82 -6.73 -8.39
C SER A 224 -0.78 -6.09 -7.49
N LYS A 225 -0.46 -6.71 -6.34
CA LYS A 225 0.46 -6.20 -5.33
C LYS A 225 1.45 -7.27 -4.89
N PHE A 226 2.64 -6.84 -4.52
CA PHE A 226 3.66 -7.75 -3.99
C PHE A 226 4.58 -7.05 -2.99
N HIS A 227 5.31 -7.84 -2.20
CA HIS A 227 6.37 -7.36 -1.33
C HIS A 227 7.44 -8.44 -1.13
N VAL A 228 8.71 -8.04 -1.17
CA VAL A 228 9.85 -8.95 -1.02
C VAL A 228 10.43 -8.81 0.38
N LEU A 229 10.55 -9.93 1.09
CA LEU A 229 11.03 -10.04 2.47
C LEU A 229 12.17 -11.05 2.54
N GLY A 230 13.40 -10.61 2.20
CA GLY A 230 14.53 -11.50 2.09
C GLY A 230 14.34 -12.58 1.01
N ASP A 231 14.28 -13.85 1.39
CA ASP A 231 14.03 -14.98 0.49
C ASP A 231 12.54 -15.29 0.27
N ARG A 232 11.65 -14.44 0.79
CA ARG A 232 10.20 -14.60 0.69
C ARG A 232 9.60 -13.48 -0.13
N VAL A 233 8.65 -13.80 -1.00
CA VAL A 233 7.81 -12.82 -1.67
C VAL A 233 6.35 -13.07 -1.31
N LEU A 234 5.67 -12.00 -0.87
CA LEU A 234 4.23 -11.95 -0.70
C LEU A 234 3.62 -11.40 -1.99
N VAL A 235 2.54 -12.01 -2.44
CA VAL A 235 1.77 -11.58 -3.61
C VAL A 235 0.31 -11.50 -3.20
N GLY A 236 -0.35 -10.41 -3.50
CA GLY A 236 -1.74 -10.20 -3.15
C GLY A 236 -2.54 -9.56 -4.27
N GLY A 237 -3.84 -9.73 -4.23
CA GLY A 237 -4.73 -9.21 -5.24
C GLY A 237 -6.17 -9.62 -5.03
N GLU A 238 -6.86 -9.77 -6.12
CA GLU A 238 -8.28 -10.06 -6.21
C GLU A 238 -8.51 -11.29 -7.10
N CYS A 239 -9.45 -12.14 -6.72
CA CYS A 239 -10.02 -13.17 -7.58
C CYS A 239 -11.45 -12.75 -7.90
N PRO A 240 -11.83 -12.50 -9.17
CA PRO A 240 -13.21 -12.23 -9.54
C PRO A 240 -14.13 -13.35 -9.04
N LEU A 241 -15.23 -12.98 -8.39
CA LEU A 241 -16.19 -13.87 -7.74
C LEU A 241 -15.69 -14.61 -6.48
N ASP A 242 -14.43 -14.42 -6.11
CA ASP A 242 -13.82 -14.96 -4.91
C ASP A 242 -13.33 -13.82 -4.02
N MET A 243 -12.63 -14.19 -2.95
CA MET A 243 -12.10 -13.22 -1.98
C MET A 243 -10.74 -12.67 -2.42
N ALA A 244 -10.34 -11.55 -1.84
CA ALA A 244 -8.95 -11.11 -1.89
C ALA A 244 -8.03 -12.21 -1.34
N PHE A 245 -6.81 -12.26 -1.83
CA PHE A 245 -5.83 -13.24 -1.40
C PHE A 245 -4.49 -12.58 -1.09
N VAL A 246 -3.74 -13.20 -0.18
CA VAL A 246 -2.30 -12.98 -0.01
C VAL A 246 -1.62 -14.34 0.00
N GLU A 247 -0.71 -14.53 -0.90
CA GLU A 247 0.07 -15.76 -1.06
C GLU A 247 1.54 -15.47 -0.80
N ALA A 248 2.28 -16.47 -0.38
CA ALA A 248 3.71 -16.36 -0.19
C ALA A 248 4.44 -17.43 -0.98
N TYR A 249 5.60 -17.06 -1.51
CA TYR A 249 6.49 -17.98 -2.23
C TYR A 249 7.93 -17.79 -1.74
N ARG A 250 8.73 -18.83 -1.88
CA ARG A 250 10.17 -18.75 -1.61
C ARG A 250 10.93 -18.38 -2.87
N LEU A 251 11.81 -17.40 -2.76
CA LEU A 251 12.78 -17.05 -3.80
C LEU A 251 14.02 -17.94 -3.70
N THR A 252 14.71 -18.13 -4.81
CA THR A 252 16.09 -18.66 -4.84
C THR A 252 17.04 -17.77 -4.04
N GLY A 253 18.19 -18.29 -3.61
CA GLY A 253 19.13 -17.55 -2.77
C GLY A 253 19.63 -16.24 -3.39
N ASP A 254 19.63 -16.12 -4.73
CA ASP A 254 19.95 -14.89 -5.46
C ASP A 254 18.71 -14.03 -5.78
N GLY A 255 17.50 -14.47 -5.40
CA GLY A 255 16.24 -13.79 -5.67
C GLY A 255 15.83 -13.78 -7.15
N GLY A 256 16.51 -14.52 -8.00
CA GLY A 256 16.29 -14.51 -9.46
C GLY A 256 15.12 -15.36 -9.96
N ALA A 257 14.58 -16.24 -9.12
CA ALA A 257 13.48 -17.13 -9.48
C ALA A 257 12.69 -17.53 -8.22
N LEU A 258 11.54 -18.18 -8.41
CA LEU A 258 10.93 -18.95 -7.33
C LEU A 258 11.73 -20.23 -7.10
N ALA A 259 11.97 -20.56 -5.83
CA ALA A 259 12.62 -21.83 -5.46
C ALA A 259 11.70 -23.03 -5.69
N SER A 260 10.38 -22.82 -5.61
CA SER A 260 9.31 -23.75 -5.94
C SER A 260 8.06 -22.96 -6.34
N GLU A 261 7.18 -23.54 -7.13
CA GLU A 261 5.83 -23.01 -7.38
C GLU A 261 4.88 -23.23 -6.20
N ASP A 262 5.30 -24.00 -5.19
CA ASP A 262 4.48 -24.27 -4.02
C ASP A 262 4.34 -23.01 -3.16
N LYS A 263 3.12 -22.75 -2.74
CA LYS A 263 2.82 -21.66 -1.82
C LYS A 263 3.32 -21.98 -0.43
N LEU A 264 3.98 -21.02 0.20
CA LEU A 264 4.24 -21.08 1.63
C LEU A 264 2.94 -20.82 2.41
N PRO A 265 2.76 -21.44 3.58
CA PRO A 265 1.57 -21.19 4.38
C PRO A 265 1.49 -19.71 4.83
N VAL A 266 0.31 -19.12 4.68
CA VAL A 266 -0.05 -17.80 5.22
C VAL A 266 -1.38 -17.94 5.94
N SER A 267 -1.43 -17.54 7.20
CA SER A 267 -2.67 -17.51 7.98
C SER A 267 -3.35 -16.15 7.79
N LEU A 268 -4.53 -16.16 7.20
CA LEU A 268 -5.33 -14.96 6.93
C LEU A 268 -6.66 -15.04 7.69
N PRO A 269 -7.22 -13.92 8.16
CA PRO A 269 -8.62 -13.86 8.52
C PRO A 269 -9.49 -13.99 7.28
N GLU A 270 -10.78 -14.20 7.46
CA GLU A 270 -11.74 -14.14 6.35
C GLU A 270 -11.73 -12.73 5.75
N MET A 271 -11.41 -12.62 4.46
CA MET A 271 -11.23 -11.32 3.80
C MET A 271 -12.43 -10.90 2.95
N GLU A 272 -13.50 -11.72 2.90
CA GLU A 272 -14.68 -11.43 2.06
C GLU A 272 -14.28 -11.02 0.62
N ASN A 273 -15.15 -10.30 -0.09
CA ASN A 273 -14.87 -9.75 -1.42
C ASN A 273 -14.06 -8.45 -1.32
N ARG A 274 -12.80 -8.54 -0.87
CA ARG A 274 -11.91 -7.38 -0.66
C ARG A 274 -10.73 -7.45 -1.60
N ASN A 275 -10.35 -6.34 -2.21
CA ASN A 275 -9.17 -6.26 -3.06
C ASN A 275 -7.95 -5.77 -2.25
N VAL A 276 -6.77 -6.33 -2.52
CA VAL A 276 -5.51 -5.89 -1.92
C VAL A 276 -5.03 -4.61 -2.61
N GLN A 277 -4.84 -3.55 -1.83
CA GLN A 277 -4.43 -2.24 -2.31
C GLN A 277 -2.91 -2.02 -2.21
N PHE A 278 -2.26 -2.57 -1.19
CA PHE A 278 -0.79 -2.58 -1.04
C PHE A 278 -0.35 -3.73 -0.11
N ILE A 279 0.92 -4.10 -0.20
CA ILE A 279 1.65 -4.92 0.78
C ILE A 279 2.96 -4.21 1.07
N GLU A 280 3.16 -3.75 2.31
CA GLU A 280 4.35 -3.00 2.72
C GLU A 280 4.84 -3.42 4.10
N SER A 281 6.15 -3.40 4.31
CA SER A 281 6.76 -3.64 5.62
C SER A 281 7.15 -2.34 6.32
N VAL A 282 7.18 -2.37 7.65
CA VAL A 282 7.83 -1.33 8.43
C VAL A 282 9.34 -1.59 8.42
N PRO A 283 10.16 -0.65 7.93
CA PRO A 283 11.59 -0.85 7.78
C PRO A 283 12.28 -1.33 9.08
N ASN A 284 13.18 -2.28 8.96
CA ASN A 284 13.97 -2.88 10.07
C ASN A 284 13.12 -3.59 11.14
N THR A 285 11.91 -4.02 10.80
CA THR A 285 11.05 -4.83 11.67
C THR A 285 10.56 -6.07 10.94
N GLN A 286 9.84 -6.94 11.64
CA GLN A 286 9.11 -8.08 11.05
C GLN A 286 7.64 -7.73 10.74
N THR A 287 7.27 -6.47 10.91
CA THR A 287 5.89 -6.03 10.76
C THR A 287 5.57 -5.76 9.29
N VAL A 288 4.52 -6.38 8.81
CA VAL A 288 3.99 -6.21 7.45
C VAL A 288 2.53 -5.77 7.52
N PHE A 289 2.18 -4.82 6.69
CA PHE A 289 0.80 -4.36 6.53
C PHE A 289 0.27 -4.69 5.15
N VAL A 290 -1.01 -5.03 5.09
CA VAL A 290 -1.76 -5.21 3.85
C VAL A 290 -2.99 -4.31 3.92
N GLY A 291 -3.01 -3.30 3.06
CA GLY A 291 -4.19 -2.46 2.86
C GLY A 291 -5.19 -3.18 1.97
N VAL A 292 -6.44 -3.19 2.38
CA VAL A 292 -7.53 -3.80 1.62
C VAL A 292 -8.75 -2.88 1.60
N GLU A 293 -9.71 -3.24 0.79
CA GLU A 293 -11.04 -2.63 0.86
C GLU A 293 -11.68 -2.93 2.22
N GLY A 294 -12.14 -1.88 2.91
CA GLY A 294 -12.76 -1.96 4.23
C GLY A 294 -11.82 -2.31 5.38
N GLY A 295 -10.49 -2.22 5.20
CA GLY A 295 -9.62 -2.51 6.33
C GLY A 295 -8.12 -2.49 6.09
N LEU A 296 -7.42 -2.83 7.17
CA LEU A 296 -5.97 -2.96 7.23
C LEU A 296 -5.61 -4.22 8.00
N LEU A 297 -4.82 -5.06 7.40
CA LEU A 297 -4.24 -6.24 8.02
C LEU A 297 -2.83 -5.94 8.52
N ARG A 298 -2.45 -6.54 9.65
CA ARG A 298 -1.09 -6.48 10.19
C ARG A 298 -0.57 -7.89 10.51
N SER A 299 0.67 -8.12 10.12
CA SER A 299 1.52 -9.24 10.54
C SER A 299 2.62 -8.73 11.46
N LEU A 300 2.98 -9.50 12.49
CA LEU A 300 4.13 -9.27 13.35
C LEU A 300 5.21 -10.35 13.19
N ASP A 301 5.02 -11.27 12.25
CA ASP A 301 5.82 -12.48 12.05
C ASP A 301 6.29 -12.63 10.60
N ASN A 302 6.66 -11.50 9.99
CA ASN A 302 7.19 -11.44 8.63
C ASN A 302 6.24 -11.98 7.55
N GLY A 303 4.94 -11.72 7.73
CA GLY A 303 3.90 -12.12 6.79
C GLY A 303 3.48 -13.59 6.85
N ASN A 304 3.75 -14.31 7.96
CA ASN A 304 3.26 -15.68 8.15
C ASN A 304 1.80 -15.70 8.62
N SER A 305 1.42 -14.75 9.46
CA SER A 305 0.04 -14.61 9.89
C SER A 305 -0.40 -13.15 9.90
N PHE A 306 -1.67 -12.91 9.61
CA PHE A 306 -2.26 -11.58 9.56
C PHE A 306 -3.53 -11.50 10.42
N LYS A 307 -3.77 -10.32 11.00
CA LYS A 307 -5.00 -9.97 11.69
C LYS A 307 -5.44 -8.58 11.28
N PHE A 308 -6.75 -8.34 11.23
CA PHE A 308 -7.27 -7.00 11.04
C PHE A 308 -6.90 -6.10 12.24
N VAL A 309 -6.42 -4.90 11.93
CA VAL A 309 -6.19 -3.79 12.88
C VAL A 309 -7.10 -2.60 12.57
N ILE A 310 -7.65 -2.54 11.35
CA ILE A 310 -8.82 -1.76 10.97
C ILE A 310 -9.72 -2.73 10.23
N HIS A 311 -10.99 -2.84 10.66
CA HIS A 311 -11.96 -3.72 10.04
C HIS A 311 -13.34 -3.09 10.13
N GLU A 312 -13.83 -2.64 8.99
CA GLU A 312 -15.15 -2.03 8.88
C GLU A 312 -15.99 -2.82 7.86
N PRO A 313 -16.99 -3.58 8.30
CA PRO A 313 -17.92 -4.23 7.41
C PRO A 313 -18.78 -3.24 6.64
N LEU A 314 -19.01 -3.50 5.36
CA LEU A 314 -19.83 -2.60 4.50
C LEU A 314 -21.25 -2.37 5.04
N SER A 315 -21.78 -3.31 5.83
CA SER A 315 -23.15 -3.31 6.33
C SER A 315 -23.36 -2.59 7.66
N ASP A 316 -22.30 -2.13 8.35
CA ASP A 316 -22.43 -1.61 9.71
C ASP A 316 -22.71 -0.11 9.82
N GLY A 317 -22.67 0.62 8.69
CA GLY A 317 -22.98 2.05 8.62
C GLY A 317 -21.90 2.98 9.15
N LYS A 318 -20.73 2.47 9.57
CA LYS A 318 -19.64 3.30 10.13
C LYS A 318 -18.68 3.86 9.10
N GLY A 319 -18.65 3.29 7.93
CA GLY A 319 -17.71 3.62 6.87
C GLY A 319 -17.11 2.36 6.27
N TYR A 320 -16.41 2.51 5.14
CA TYR A 320 -15.76 1.40 4.45
C TYR A 320 -14.46 1.90 3.80
N PRO A 321 -13.37 2.02 4.56
CA PRO A 321 -12.15 2.62 4.04
C PRO A 321 -11.41 1.69 3.07
N TYR A 322 -11.19 2.17 1.85
CA TYR A 322 -10.20 1.61 0.93
C TYR A 322 -8.84 2.18 1.30
N ILE A 323 -7.99 1.37 1.93
CA ILE A 323 -6.69 1.83 2.41
C ILE A 323 -5.63 1.53 1.35
N GLY A 324 -5.30 2.56 0.55
CA GLY A 324 -4.36 2.47 -0.58
C GLY A 324 -3.01 3.14 -0.36
N ALA A 325 -2.88 3.99 0.66
CA ALA A 325 -1.65 4.70 0.99
C ALA A 325 -1.17 4.33 2.40
N PHE A 326 0.14 4.11 2.55
CA PHE A 326 0.78 3.72 3.81
C PHE A 326 2.14 4.41 3.95
N LEU A 327 2.42 4.94 5.13
CA LEU A 327 3.67 5.60 5.45
C LEU A 327 4.12 5.25 6.86
N PRO A 328 5.15 4.41 7.03
CA PRO A 328 5.91 4.30 8.28
C PRO A 328 6.88 5.48 8.38
N LEU A 329 6.87 6.22 9.49
CA LEU A 329 7.72 7.39 9.64
C LEU A 329 9.19 7.01 9.87
N LYS A 330 10.10 7.64 9.14
CA LYS A 330 11.54 7.48 9.33
C LYS A 330 11.94 7.84 10.76
N GLY A 331 12.69 6.95 11.40
CA GLY A 331 13.15 7.15 12.77
C GLY A 331 12.10 6.97 13.86
N LYS A 332 10.85 6.66 13.50
CA LYS A 332 9.73 6.42 14.41
C LYS A 332 8.90 5.22 13.91
N PRO A 333 9.41 3.98 14.00
CA PRO A 333 8.79 2.81 13.40
C PRO A 333 7.38 2.51 13.96
N ASP A 334 7.08 2.97 15.17
CA ASP A 334 5.75 2.83 15.77
C ASP A 334 4.76 3.89 15.31
N THR A 335 5.22 4.94 14.61
CA THR A 335 4.35 5.99 14.07
C THR A 335 4.06 5.71 12.61
N LEU A 336 2.79 5.46 12.33
CA LEU A 336 2.31 5.04 11.01
C LEU A 336 1.17 5.97 10.58
N VAL A 337 1.08 6.22 9.28
CA VAL A 337 -0.04 6.96 8.67
C VAL A 337 -0.62 6.11 7.54
N VAL A 338 -1.94 6.04 7.46
CA VAL A 338 -2.67 5.38 6.37
C VAL A 338 -3.68 6.33 5.76
N GLY A 339 -3.92 6.14 4.46
CA GLY A 339 -4.87 6.95 3.72
C GLY A 339 -5.55 6.19 2.60
N GLY A 340 -6.61 6.79 2.11
CA GLY A 340 -7.43 6.26 1.03
C GLY A 340 -8.76 6.99 0.93
N PHE A 341 -9.84 6.27 0.76
CA PHE A 341 -11.18 6.84 0.74
C PHE A 341 -12.18 5.92 1.45
N ASP A 342 -13.26 6.49 1.95
CA ASP A 342 -14.40 5.77 2.52
C ASP A 342 -15.45 5.58 1.43
N LYS A 343 -15.59 4.35 0.94
CA LYS A 343 -16.54 4.01 -0.14
C LYS A 343 -17.99 4.23 0.27
N MET A 344 -18.34 3.95 1.52
CA MET A 344 -19.72 4.04 1.99
C MET A 344 -20.25 5.49 1.96
N HIS A 345 -19.37 6.47 2.24
CA HIS A 345 -19.74 7.87 2.35
C HIS A 345 -19.15 8.77 1.26
N GLY A 346 -18.36 8.20 0.33
CA GLY A 346 -17.72 8.99 -0.72
C GLY A 346 -16.77 10.08 -0.19
N ARG A 347 -15.97 9.78 0.82
CA ARG A 347 -15.12 10.74 1.56
C ARG A 347 -13.67 10.32 1.56
N PRO A 348 -12.70 11.25 1.72
CA PRO A 348 -11.33 10.86 1.97
C PRO A 348 -11.20 10.16 3.32
N TYR A 349 -10.27 9.22 3.43
CA TYR A 349 -9.91 8.54 4.67
C TYR A 349 -8.46 8.83 5.02
N LEU A 350 -8.19 9.22 6.27
CA LEU A 350 -6.85 9.46 6.79
C LEU A 350 -6.82 9.11 8.27
N ALA A 351 -5.90 8.22 8.65
CA ALA A 351 -5.71 7.84 10.05
C ALA A 351 -4.24 7.66 10.39
N TRP A 352 -3.89 7.74 11.66
CA TRP A 352 -2.54 7.52 12.14
C TRP A 352 -2.50 6.69 13.42
N SER A 353 -1.37 6.05 13.65
CA SER A 353 -1.06 5.24 14.83
C SER A 353 0.26 5.68 15.43
N LYS A 354 0.43 5.55 16.75
CA LYS A 354 1.67 5.79 17.49
C LYS A 354 2.19 4.54 18.21
N ASP A 355 1.54 3.41 18.03
CA ASP A 355 1.79 2.15 18.74
C ASP A 355 1.98 0.96 17.80
N GLY A 356 2.62 1.22 16.64
CA GLY A 356 2.90 0.20 15.63
C GLY A 356 1.66 -0.37 14.98
N GLY A 357 0.57 0.43 14.90
CA GLY A 357 -0.69 0.03 14.29
C GLY A 357 -1.59 -0.82 15.18
N SER A 358 -1.40 -0.78 16.50
CA SER A 358 -2.30 -1.45 17.45
C SER A 358 -3.59 -0.67 17.65
N THR A 359 -3.49 0.67 17.69
CA THR A 359 -4.63 1.59 17.70
C THR A 359 -4.49 2.66 16.63
N TRP A 360 -5.61 3.19 16.17
CA TRP A 360 -5.68 4.18 15.10
C TRP A 360 -6.55 5.37 15.49
N THR A 361 -6.07 6.56 15.16
CA THR A 361 -6.81 7.81 15.32
C THR A 361 -7.25 8.28 13.94
N ASP A 362 -8.57 8.31 13.69
CA ASP A 362 -9.16 8.84 12.46
C ASP A 362 -9.11 10.38 12.50
N ILE A 363 -8.47 10.95 11.48
CA ILE A 363 -8.35 12.39 11.25
C ILE A 363 -8.90 12.82 9.88
N SER A 364 -9.70 11.99 9.26
CA SER A 364 -10.29 12.21 7.93
C SER A 364 -11.02 13.53 7.80
N LYS A 365 -11.69 13.98 8.86
CA LYS A 365 -12.40 15.28 8.90
C LYS A 365 -11.50 16.51 8.67
N MET A 366 -10.19 16.37 8.84
CA MET A 366 -9.23 17.45 8.58
C MET A 366 -8.89 17.58 7.09
N VAL A 367 -9.18 16.55 6.30
CA VAL A 367 -8.88 16.54 4.85
C VAL A 367 -9.84 17.46 4.13
N LEU A 368 -9.29 18.39 3.33
CA LEU A 368 -10.10 19.27 2.50
C LEU A 368 -10.97 18.43 1.54
N GLY A 369 -12.25 18.76 1.45
CA GLY A 369 -13.21 17.99 0.66
C GLY A 369 -13.95 16.90 1.45
N TYR A 370 -13.65 16.69 2.74
CA TYR A 370 -14.32 15.67 3.56
C TYR A 370 -15.85 15.80 3.58
N GLU A 371 -16.37 17.03 3.58
CA GLU A 371 -17.82 17.29 3.59
C GLU A 371 -18.48 17.06 2.22
N ARG A 372 -17.68 16.88 1.17
CA ARG A 372 -18.19 16.57 -0.17
C ARG A 372 -18.37 15.07 -0.28
N THR A 373 -19.62 14.63 -0.26
CA THR A 373 -19.97 13.25 -0.51
C THR A 373 -20.19 13.03 -2.01
N ASN A 374 -19.65 11.97 -2.55
CA ASN A 374 -19.92 11.54 -3.92
C ASN A 374 -20.25 10.04 -3.90
N GLU A 375 -21.41 9.69 -4.46
CA GLU A 375 -21.85 8.29 -4.56
C GLU A 375 -21.05 7.48 -5.60
N ASP A 376 -20.37 8.18 -6.53
CA ASP A 376 -19.50 7.54 -7.51
C ASP A 376 -18.12 7.29 -6.92
N GLU A 377 -17.77 6.03 -6.70
CA GLU A 377 -16.49 5.61 -6.13
C GLU A 377 -15.28 6.08 -6.93
N TYR A 378 -15.42 6.27 -8.25
CA TYR A 378 -14.33 6.75 -9.12
C TYR A 378 -14.10 8.25 -9.03
N SER A 379 -15.07 8.99 -8.54
CA SER A 379 -15.00 10.45 -8.34
C SER A 379 -14.80 10.86 -6.89
N THR A 380 -14.71 9.89 -5.97
CA THR A 380 -14.58 10.12 -4.53
C THR A 380 -13.28 10.85 -4.20
N PRO A 381 -13.33 11.91 -3.38
CA PRO A 381 -12.13 12.51 -2.81
C PRO A 381 -11.32 11.46 -2.05
N SER A 382 -10.02 11.41 -2.28
CA SER A 382 -9.17 10.36 -1.71
C SER A 382 -7.80 10.89 -1.28
N VAL A 383 -7.20 10.23 -0.30
CA VAL A 383 -5.76 10.34 -0.01
C VAL A 383 -5.05 9.37 -0.96
N ALA A 384 -4.40 9.91 -1.98
CA ALA A 384 -3.75 9.12 -3.04
C ALA A 384 -2.35 8.66 -2.66
N ALA A 385 -1.60 9.50 -1.94
CA ALA A 385 -0.25 9.15 -1.50
C ALA A 385 0.12 9.84 -0.18
N LEU A 386 1.02 9.18 0.53
CA LEU A 386 1.64 9.65 1.75
C LEU A 386 3.15 9.56 1.60
N THR A 387 3.87 10.61 1.93
CA THR A 387 5.33 10.62 1.86
C THR A 387 5.94 11.48 2.96
N GLN A 388 7.22 11.27 3.24
CA GLN A 388 7.95 12.07 4.22
C GLN A 388 9.14 12.72 3.53
N ASP A 389 9.26 14.03 3.67
CA ASP A 389 10.38 14.76 3.11
C ASP A 389 11.68 14.55 3.90
N PRO A 390 12.84 15.01 3.39
CA PRO A 390 14.11 14.87 4.08
C PRO A 390 14.19 15.53 5.46
N GLU A 391 13.34 16.54 5.73
CA GLU A 391 13.25 17.24 7.02
C GLU A 391 12.29 16.55 7.99
N GLY A 392 11.64 15.47 7.57
CA GLY A 392 10.75 14.67 8.40
C GLY A 392 9.29 15.15 8.38
N ARG A 393 8.93 16.12 7.53
CA ARG A 393 7.54 16.58 7.36
C ARG A 393 6.74 15.54 6.59
N ILE A 394 5.51 15.32 7.02
CA ILE A 394 4.59 14.38 6.36
C ILE A 394 3.79 15.14 5.31
N ILE A 395 3.87 14.69 4.06
CA ILE A 395 3.11 15.27 2.96
C ILE A 395 2.00 14.28 2.58
N VAL A 396 0.80 14.81 2.51
CA VAL A 396 -0.43 14.11 2.12
C VAL A 396 -0.84 14.62 0.75
N VAL A 397 -0.92 13.71 -0.20
CA VAL A 397 -1.44 13.97 -1.55
C VAL A 397 -2.90 13.57 -1.58
N THR A 398 -3.78 14.49 -1.92
CA THR A 398 -5.22 14.20 -2.04
C THR A 398 -5.72 14.52 -3.43
N ASN A 399 -6.72 13.76 -3.86
CA ASN A 399 -7.37 13.94 -5.15
C ASN A 399 -8.87 14.13 -4.97
N GLU A 400 -9.42 14.95 -5.83
CA GLU A 400 -10.83 15.14 -6.04
C GLU A 400 -11.12 14.90 -7.52
N ARG A 401 -11.32 13.63 -7.88
CA ARG A 401 -11.33 13.18 -9.29
C ARG A 401 -12.49 13.80 -10.09
N ALA A 402 -13.65 14.01 -9.46
CA ALA A 402 -14.79 14.64 -10.12
C ALA A 402 -14.46 16.04 -10.67
N ASP A 403 -13.67 16.82 -9.92
CA ASP A 403 -13.28 18.18 -10.29
C ASP A 403 -11.91 18.22 -10.97
N GLY A 404 -11.24 17.07 -11.14
CA GLY A 404 -9.89 16.99 -11.67
C GLY A 404 -8.84 17.70 -10.82
N GLN A 405 -9.11 17.86 -9.51
CA GLN A 405 -8.22 18.62 -8.62
C GLN A 405 -7.32 17.70 -7.82
N GLY A 406 -6.08 18.15 -7.61
CA GLY A 406 -5.14 17.56 -6.67
C GLY A 406 -4.66 18.60 -5.66
N ARG A 407 -4.37 18.15 -4.43
CA ARG A 407 -3.87 19.01 -3.36
C ARG A 407 -2.71 18.37 -2.63
N LEU A 408 -1.73 19.19 -2.26
CA LEU A 408 -0.65 18.82 -1.36
C LEU A 408 -0.91 19.46 0.00
N MET A 409 -0.89 18.65 1.03
CA MET A 409 -1.08 19.12 2.40
C MET A 409 0.08 18.64 3.28
N GLN A 410 0.46 19.45 4.26
CA GLN A 410 1.41 19.06 5.29
C GLN A 410 0.64 18.60 6.53
N LEU A 411 0.92 17.37 6.97
CA LEU A 411 0.40 16.81 8.21
C LEU A 411 1.44 17.01 9.33
N THR A 412 1.04 17.68 10.38
CA THR A 412 1.77 17.74 11.65
C THR A 412 1.04 16.90 12.67
N LEU A 413 1.69 15.86 13.20
CA LEU A 413 1.16 15.07 14.30
C LEU A 413 1.51 15.75 15.60
N GLY A 414 0.56 15.84 16.51
CA GLY A 414 0.78 16.43 17.82
C GLY A 414 1.88 15.70 18.60
N ALA A 415 2.65 16.46 19.37
CA ALA A 415 3.57 15.88 20.33
C ALA A 415 2.76 15.13 21.42
N ASN A 416 3.18 13.91 21.71
CA ASN A 416 2.72 13.14 22.87
C ASN A 416 3.66 13.32 24.02
#